data_98d4b6f3f14cb61109ed65c0de2a8874
#
_entry.id   98d4b6f3f14cb61109ed65c0de2a8874
#
_cell.length_a   1.000
_cell.length_b   1.000
_cell.length_c   1.000
_cell.angle_alpha   90.00
_cell.angle_beta   90.00
_cell.angle_gamma   90.00
#
_symmetry.space_group_name_H-M   'P 1'
#
loop_
_entity.id
_entity.type
_entity.pdbx_description
1 polymer ?
#
loop_
_entity_poly.entity_id
_entity_poly.type
_entity_poly.pdbx_seq_one_letter_code
_entity_poly.pdbx_strand_id
1 'polypeptide(L)'
;MAELVKIEPKAIGVGQYQHDVTPKKLDESLSGVVEDSVNKVGVDLNTATPSLLTYVAGINTSIANNIVAYRDEVGGFSSRKELLKVKRLGQKAYEQCAGFLRVMESKEPLDNTSVHPESYSIAKKLMEILGYSKEDLSDRKLNDIEERVMTKGLKNLAQELEVG
;
A
#
# COMPACT_ATOMS: atom_id res chain seq x y z
N MET A 1 40.75 17.13 -5.99
CA MET A 1 39.47 16.49 -6.33
C MET A 1 39.11 15.36 -5.39
N ALA A 2 40.00 14.41 -5.17
CA ALA A 2 39.75 13.33 -4.21
C ALA A 2 39.56 13.81 -2.75
N GLU A 3 40.28 14.87 -2.38
CA GLU A 3 40.14 15.48 -1.06
C GLU A 3 38.76 16.05 -0.82
N LEU A 4 38.09 16.58 -1.83
CA LEU A 4 36.73 17.09 -1.69
C LEU A 4 35.76 15.99 -1.27
N VAL A 5 35.91 14.81 -1.85
CA VAL A 5 35.06 13.65 -1.49
C VAL A 5 35.31 13.19 -0.07
N LYS A 6 36.56 13.23 0.39
CA LYS A 6 36.93 12.89 1.77
C LYS A 6 36.41 13.91 2.80
N ILE A 7 36.41 15.17 2.43
CA ILE A 7 36.01 16.25 3.33
C ILE A 7 34.51 16.31 3.49
N GLU A 8 33.77 16.04 2.44
CA GLU A 8 32.31 16.14 2.46
C GLU A 8 31.63 15.48 3.64
N PRO A 9 31.83 14.20 3.94
CA PRO A 9 31.12 13.55 5.05
C PRO A 9 31.42 14.18 6.39
N LYS A 10 32.63 14.68 6.59
CA LYS A 10 33.04 15.33 7.83
C LYS A 10 32.62 16.80 7.88
N ALA A 11 32.74 17.50 6.77
CA ALA A 11 32.40 18.91 6.66
C ALA A 11 30.92 19.17 6.92
N ILE A 12 30.04 18.26 6.47
CA ILE A 12 28.60 18.33 6.72
C ILE A 12 28.17 17.72 8.06
N GLY A 13 29.10 17.22 8.86
CA GLY A 13 28.84 16.72 10.20
C GLY A 13 28.15 15.36 10.29
N VAL A 14 27.98 14.64 9.19
CA VAL A 14 27.34 13.32 9.17
C VAL A 14 28.09 12.31 10.05
N GLY A 15 29.43 12.35 10.02
CA GLY A 15 30.27 11.52 10.87
C GLY A 15 30.10 11.77 12.36
N GLN A 16 29.81 13.00 12.76
CA GLN A 16 29.55 13.36 14.15
C GLN A 16 28.24 12.78 14.66
N TYR A 17 27.18 12.81 13.86
CA TYR A 17 25.90 12.21 14.21
C TYR A 17 25.98 10.69 14.37
N GLN A 18 26.83 10.03 13.62
CA GLN A 18 27.04 8.58 13.73
C GLN A 18 27.60 8.15 15.08
N HIS A 19 28.33 9.03 15.78
CA HIS A 19 28.85 8.76 17.12
C HIS A 19 27.75 8.74 18.19
N ASP A 20 26.70 9.54 17.99
CA ASP A 20 25.59 9.68 18.93
C ASP A 20 24.46 8.67 18.67
N VAL A 21 24.42 8.08 17.47
CA VAL A 21 23.38 7.12 17.06
C VAL A 21 23.93 5.70 17.13
N THR A 22 23.31 4.88 17.97
CA THR A 22 23.64 3.45 18.05
C THR A 22 23.16 2.74 16.79
N PRO A 23 23.83 1.66 16.31
CA PRO A 23 23.36 0.86 15.18
C PRO A 23 21.92 0.39 15.33
N LYS A 24 21.51 0.01 16.55
CA LYS A 24 20.13 -0.40 16.83
C LYS A 24 19.11 0.72 16.60
N LYS A 25 19.40 1.95 17.05
CA LYS A 25 18.54 3.12 16.79
C LYS A 25 18.46 3.46 15.31
N LEU A 26 19.56 3.31 14.58
CA LEU A 26 19.60 3.51 13.13
C LEU A 26 18.71 2.49 12.42
N ASP A 27 18.79 1.22 12.79
CA ASP A 27 17.94 0.15 12.24
C ASP A 27 16.47 0.39 12.54
N GLU A 28 16.11 0.77 13.75
CA GLU A 28 14.75 1.12 14.16
C GLU A 28 14.22 2.30 13.35
N SER A 29 15.04 3.33 13.12
CA SER A 29 14.67 4.50 12.31
C SER A 29 14.48 4.14 10.84
N LEU A 30 15.36 3.32 10.27
CA LEU A 30 15.25 2.84 8.89
C LEU A 30 14.03 1.94 8.71
N SER A 31 13.76 1.06 9.67
CA SER A 31 12.57 0.20 9.66
C SER A 31 11.29 1.04 9.69
N GLY A 32 11.23 2.07 10.52
CA GLY A 32 10.11 3.00 10.58
C GLY A 32 9.88 3.73 9.26
N VAL A 33 10.94 4.21 8.61
CA VAL A 33 10.85 4.86 7.29
C VAL A 33 10.35 3.90 6.22
N VAL A 34 10.84 2.66 6.21
CA VAL A 34 10.38 1.63 5.27
C VAL A 34 8.91 1.29 5.51
N GLU A 35 8.51 1.10 6.77
CA GLU A 35 7.12 0.83 7.14
C GLU A 35 6.18 1.95 6.69
N ASP A 36 6.51 3.20 6.95
CA ASP A 36 5.75 4.36 6.51
C ASP A 36 5.64 4.43 4.99
N SER A 37 6.73 4.16 4.29
CA SER A 37 6.76 4.15 2.83
C SER A 37 5.90 3.03 2.25
N VAL A 38 5.98 1.83 2.81
CA VAL A 38 5.19 0.66 2.42
C VAL A 38 3.70 0.93 2.63
N ASN A 39 3.32 1.47 3.78
CA ASN A 39 1.93 1.77 4.10
C ASN A 39 1.36 2.91 3.21
N LYS A 40 2.20 3.82 2.77
CA LYS A 40 1.80 4.97 1.94
C LYS A 40 1.65 4.60 0.46
N VAL A 41 2.62 3.89 -0.09
CA VAL A 41 2.67 3.52 -1.51
C VAL A 41 1.90 2.22 -1.79
N GLY A 42 1.90 1.32 -0.84
CA GLY A 42 1.40 -0.04 -0.98
C GLY A 42 2.44 -1.01 -1.55
N VAL A 43 2.18 -2.28 -1.41
CA VAL A 43 3.08 -3.37 -1.82
C VAL A 43 2.38 -4.26 -2.83
N ASP A 44 3.05 -4.52 -3.95
CA ASP A 44 2.56 -5.47 -4.95
C ASP A 44 2.79 -6.91 -4.47
N LEU A 45 1.71 -7.67 -4.33
CA LEU A 45 1.72 -9.07 -3.90
C LEU A 45 2.54 -9.97 -4.81
N ASN A 46 2.58 -9.68 -6.10
CA ASN A 46 3.22 -10.53 -7.09
C ASN A 46 4.73 -10.35 -7.17
N THR A 47 5.26 -9.23 -6.67
CA THR A 47 6.70 -8.91 -6.74
C THR A 47 7.37 -8.79 -5.38
N ALA A 48 6.61 -8.59 -4.30
CA ALA A 48 7.15 -8.37 -2.97
C ALA A 48 7.96 -9.55 -2.43
N THR A 49 9.05 -9.23 -1.75
CA THR A 49 9.83 -10.21 -0.99
C THR A 49 9.18 -10.50 0.37
N PRO A 50 9.45 -11.64 1.01
CA PRO A 50 8.95 -11.91 2.35
C PRO A 50 9.35 -10.83 3.37
N SER A 51 10.57 -10.33 3.27
CA SER A 51 11.06 -9.25 4.14
C SER A 51 10.24 -7.97 3.98
N LEU A 52 9.92 -7.58 2.75
CA LEU A 52 9.10 -6.39 2.49
C LEU A 52 7.69 -6.57 3.02
N LEU A 53 7.10 -7.74 2.87
CA LEU A 53 5.76 -8.05 3.36
C LEU A 53 5.64 -7.95 4.89
N THR A 54 6.71 -8.22 5.64
CA THR A 54 6.69 -8.11 7.11
C THR A 54 6.49 -6.68 7.62
N TYR A 55 6.75 -5.66 6.79
CA TYR A 55 6.47 -4.26 7.14
C TYR A 55 5.00 -3.87 6.99
N VAL A 56 4.20 -4.71 6.36
CA VAL A 56 2.76 -4.47 6.19
C VAL A 56 2.02 -4.83 7.49
N ALA A 57 1.11 -3.96 7.93
CA ALA A 57 0.29 -4.21 9.10
C ALA A 57 -0.47 -5.54 9.00
N GLY A 58 -0.44 -6.34 10.04
CA GLY A 58 -1.11 -7.64 10.10
C GLY A 58 -0.32 -8.82 9.50
N ILE A 59 0.87 -8.58 8.93
CA ILE A 59 1.72 -9.62 8.33
C ILE A 59 2.95 -9.85 9.20
N ASN A 60 3.09 -11.05 9.73
CA ASN A 60 4.31 -11.52 10.37
C ASN A 60 5.16 -12.36 9.40
N THR A 61 6.36 -12.75 9.82
CA THR A 61 7.28 -13.54 9.00
C THR A 61 6.66 -14.85 8.48
N SER A 62 5.87 -15.53 9.31
CA SER A 62 5.21 -16.78 8.91
C SER A 62 4.15 -16.56 7.83
N ILE A 63 3.34 -15.50 7.97
CA ILE A 63 2.35 -15.12 6.98
C ILE A 63 3.03 -14.65 5.69
N ALA A 64 4.09 -13.85 5.78
CA ALA A 64 4.85 -13.37 4.63
C ALA A 64 5.40 -14.54 3.78
N ASN A 65 5.99 -15.54 4.44
CA ASN A 65 6.48 -16.75 3.76
C ASN A 65 5.33 -17.55 3.12
N ASN A 66 4.19 -17.66 3.79
CA ASN A 66 3.02 -18.35 3.24
C ASN A 66 2.42 -17.61 2.03
N ILE A 67 2.44 -16.27 2.02
CA ILE A 67 2.02 -15.46 0.87
C ILE A 67 2.90 -15.77 -0.33
N VAL A 68 4.23 -15.77 -0.14
CA VAL A 68 5.17 -16.06 -1.23
C VAL A 68 5.02 -17.51 -1.70
N ALA A 69 4.90 -18.48 -0.79
CA ALA A 69 4.68 -19.88 -1.15
C ALA A 69 3.38 -20.07 -1.96
N TYR A 70 2.29 -19.43 -1.54
CA TYR A 70 1.03 -19.47 -2.28
C TYR A 70 1.17 -18.84 -3.68
N ARG A 71 1.83 -17.68 -3.76
CA ARG A 71 2.12 -17.02 -5.03
C ARG A 71 2.87 -17.94 -6.00
N ASP A 72 3.91 -18.61 -5.50
CA ASP A 72 4.76 -19.47 -6.31
C ASP A 72 4.00 -20.74 -6.74
N GLU A 73 3.09 -21.25 -5.89
CA GLU A 73 2.25 -22.42 -6.20
C GLU A 73 1.20 -22.12 -7.27
N VAL A 74 0.55 -20.96 -7.21
CA VAL A 74 -0.57 -20.60 -8.13
C VAL A 74 -0.12 -19.76 -9.33
N GLY A 75 1.12 -19.32 -9.38
CA GLY A 75 1.67 -18.49 -10.45
C GLY A 75 1.36 -17.00 -10.31
N GLY A 76 0.93 -16.56 -9.13
CA GLY A 76 0.64 -15.17 -8.84
C GLY A 76 -0.78 -14.95 -8.30
N PHE A 77 -0.98 -13.79 -7.66
CA PHE A 77 -2.30 -13.36 -7.21
C PHE A 77 -3.04 -12.66 -8.34
N SER A 78 -4.28 -13.03 -8.57
CA SER A 78 -5.19 -12.35 -9.51
C SER A 78 -6.19 -11.42 -8.82
N SER A 79 -6.29 -11.47 -7.50
CA SER A 79 -7.11 -10.55 -6.70
C SER A 79 -6.66 -10.52 -5.23
N ARG A 80 -7.00 -9.43 -4.51
CA ARG A 80 -6.75 -9.35 -3.07
C ARG A 80 -7.51 -10.40 -2.28
N LYS A 81 -8.67 -10.82 -2.74
CA LYS A 81 -9.49 -11.84 -2.06
C LYS A 81 -8.78 -13.19 -1.96
N GLU A 82 -7.83 -13.47 -2.84
CA GLU A 82 -7.03 -14.69 -2.77
C GLU A 82 -6.14 -14.78 -1.54
N LEU A 83 -5.86 -13.66 -0.89
CA LEU A 83 -5.16 -13.64 0.40
C LEU A 83 -5.86 -14.50 1.45
N LEU A 84 -7.19 -14.61 1.42
CA LEU A 84 -7.95 -15.46 2.34
C LEU A 84 -7.66 -16.96 2.16
N LYS A 85 -7.07 -17.36 1.05
CA LYS A 85 -6.63 -18.75 0.78
C LYS A 85 -5.24 -19.05 1.34
N VAL A 86 -4.49 -18.01 1.73
CA VAL A 86 -3.14 -18.17 2.27
C VAL A 86 -3.20 -18.76 3.67
N LYS A 87 -2.40 -19.78 3.93
CA LYS A 87 -2.31 -20.42 5.24
C LYS A 87 -1.92 -19.41 6.33
N ARG A 88 -2.58 -19.49 7.48
CA ARG A 88 -2.39 -18.63 8.64
C ARG A 88 -2.78 -17.15 8.46
N LEU A 89 -3.22 -16.76 7.28
CA LEU A 89 -3.78 -15.45 7.06
C LEU A 89 -5.28 -15.51 7.33
N GLY A 90 -5.68 -15.21 8.56
CA GLY A 90 -7.09 -15.20 8.95
C GLY A 90 -7.80 -13.92 8.52
N GLN A 91 -9.12 -13.87 8.73
CA GLN A 91 -9.95 -12.72 8.40
C GLN A 91 -9.42 -11.41 9.01
N LYS A 92 -9.02 -11.45 10.28
CA LYS A 92 -8.49 -10.28 10.99
C LYS A 92 -7.18 -9.75 10.36
N ALA A 93 -6.26 -10.64 10.00
CA ALA A 93 -5.03 -10.25 9.31
C ALA A 93 -5.32 -9.70 7.92
N TYR A 94 -6.27 -10.28 7.20
CA TYR A 94 -6.75 -9.78 5.92
C TYR A 94 -7.30 -8.36 6.02
N GLU A 95 -8.15 -8.09 6.99
CA GLU A 95 -8.72 -6.76 7.25
C GLU A 95 -7.63 -5.71 7.54
N GLN A 96 -6.57 -6.11 8.24
CA GLN A 96 -5.45 -5.22 8.55
C GLN A 96 -4.55 -4.95 7.35
N CYS A 97 -4.24 -5.95 6.54
CA CYS A 97 -3.23 -5.84 5.48
C CYS A 97 -3.78 -5.48 4.10
N ALA A 98 -5.05 -5.76 3.83
CA ALA A 98 -5.61 -5.64 2.48
C ALA A 98 -5.54 -4.22 1.89
N GLY A 99 -5.64 -3.18 2.73
CA GLY A 99 -5.52 -1.78 2.30
C GLY A 99 -4.11 -1.39 1.83
N PHE A 100 -3.09 -2.12 2.27
CA PHE A 100 -1.68 -1.85 1.97
C PHE A 100 -1.11 -2.76 0.87
N LEU A 101 -1.84 -3.77 0.47
CA LEU A 101 -1.43 -4.70 -0.57
C LEU A 101 -2.10 -4.35 -1.90
N ARG A 102 -1.37 -4.56 -2.98
CA ARG A 102 -1.81 -4.26 -4.36
C ARG A 102 -1.70 -5.50 -5.23
N VAL A 103 -2.61 -5.62 -6.18
CA VAL A 103 -2.52 -6.58 -7.28
C VAL A 103 -2.66 -5.80 -8.57
N MET A 104 -1.54 -5.55 -9.25
CA MET A 104 -1.47 -4.68 -10.43
C MET A 104 -2.27 -5.23 -11.60
N GLU A 105 -2.29 -6.54 -11.77
CA GLU A 105 -2.93 -7.25 -12.88
C GLU A 105 -4.33 -7.79 -12.52
N SER A 106 -4.94 -7.29 -11.44
CA SER A 106 -6.27 -7.73 -11.04
C SER A 106 -7.33 -7.28 -12.04
N LYS A 107 -8.34 -8.13 -12.24
CA LYS A 107 -9.57 -7.78 -12.98
C LYS A 107 -10.42 -6.73 -12.25
N GLU A 108 -10.19 -6.57 -10.96
CA GLU A 108 -10.82 -5.53 -10.14
C GLU A 108 -9.86 -4.34 -10.01
N PRO A 109 -10.12 -3.20 -10.67
CA PRO A 109 -9.22 -2.06 -10.65
C PRO A 109 -8.94 -1.53 -9.24
N LEU A 110 -9.88 -1.69 -8.29
CA LEU A 110 -9.74 -1.27 -6.92
C LEU A 110 -8.66 -2.07 -6.14
N ASP A 111 -8.29 -3.26 -6.62
CA ASP A 111 -7.20 -4.06 -6.02
C ASP A 111 -5.82 -3.41 -6.19
N ASN A 112 -5.69 -2.46 -7.11
CA ASN A 112 -4.49 -1.66 -7.30
C ASN A 112 -4.60 -0.26 -6.66
N THR A 113 -5.45 -0.10 -5.66
CA THR A 113 -5.67 1.15 -4.94
C THR A 113 -5.53 0.96 -3.44
N SER A 114 -5.51 2.07 -2.70
CA SER A 114 -5.56 2.07 -1.23
C SER A 114 -6.95 1.77 -0.67
N VAL A 115 -7.97 1.67 -1.51
CA VAL A 115 -9.34 1.37 -1.07
C VAL A 115 -9.39 -0.02 -0.46
N HIS A 116 -9.88 -0.11 0.78
CA HIS A 116 -10.04 -1.39 1.45
C HIS A 116 -11.18 -2.20 0.80
N PRO A 117 -11.07 -3.53 0.68
CA PRO A 117 -12.11 -4.36 0.07
C PRO A 117 -13.52 -4.18 0.66
N GLU A 118 -13.62 -3.87 1.94
CA GLU A 118 -14.89 -3.55 2.61
C GLU A 118 -15.59 -2.32 2.03
N SER A 119 -14.80 -1.37 1.52
CA SER A 119 -15.30 -0.11 0.94
C SER A 119 -15.54 -0.18 -0.56
N TYR A 120 -15.35 -1.33 -1.21
CA TYR A 120 -15.50 -1.44 -2.66
C TYR A 120 -16.89 -1.09 -3.16
N SER A 121 -17.93 -1.49 -2.44
CA SER A 121 -19.32 -1.18 -2.82
C SER A 121 -19.58 0.32 -2.81
N ILE A 122 -19.10 1.01 -1.76
CA ILE A 122 -19.23 2.47 -1.62
C ILE A 122 -18.38 3.19 -2.67
N ALA A 123 -17.15 2.75 -2.87
CA ALA A 123 -16.27 3.31 -3.87
C ALA A 123 -16.85 3.20 -5.30
N LYS A 124 -17.42 2.04 -5.64
CA LYS A 124 -18.08 1.84 -6.95
C LYS A 124 -19.30 2.72 -7.12
N LYS A 125 -20.16 2.81 -6.11
CA LYS A 125 -21.30 3.74 -6.14
C LYS A 125 -20.84 5.19 -6.32
N LEU A 126 -19.80 5.61 -5.59
CA LEU A 126 -19.26 6.96 -5.72
C LEU A 126 -18.76 7.24 -7.14
N MET A 127 -18.03 6.31 -7.73
CA MET A 127 -17.52 6.45 -9.08
C MET A 127 -18.66 6.52 -10.12
N GLU A 128 -19.69 5.70 -9.96
CA GLU A 128 -20.88 5.72 -10.80
C GLU A 128 -21.62 7.06 -10.69
N ILE A 129 -21.81 7.57 -9.47
CA ILE A 129 -22.45 8.89 -9.21
C ILE A 129 -21.65 10.02 -9.86
N LEU A 130 -20.31 9.93 -9.84
CA LEU A 130 -19.42 10.92 -10.45
C LEU A 130 -19.26 10.74 -11.97
N GLY A 131 -19.83 9.69 -12.54
CA GLY A 131 -19.80 9.41 -13.98
C GLY A 131 -18.50 8.82 -14.47
N TYR A 132 -17.77 8.11 -13.61
CA TYR A 132 -16.57 7.37 -14.01
C TYR A 132 -16.90 5.92 -14.36
N SER A 133 -16.22 5.41 -15.39
CA SER A 133 -16.29 4.00 -15.79
C SER A 133 -15.23 3.16 -15.04
N LYS A 134 -15.33 1.83 -15.19
CA LYS A 134 -14.29 0.92 -14.68
C LYS A 134 -12.96 1.10 -15.41
N GLU A 135 -13.02 1.45 -16.69
CA GLU A 135 -11.88 1.72 -17.52
C GLU A 135 -11.13 2.96 -17.06
N ASP A 136 -11.84 4.02 -16.62
CA ASP A 136 -11.22 5.22 -16.07
C ASP A 136 -10.43 4.95 -14.78
N LEU A 137 -10.94 4.04 -13.95
CA LEU A 137 -10.22 3.55 -12.76
C LEU A 137 -8.95 2.79 -13.12
N SER A 138 -9.05 1.90 -14.11
CA SER A 138 -7.92 1.11 -14.59
C SER A 138 -6.82 1.98 -15.17
N ASP A 139 -7.21 2.99 -15.95
CA ASP A 139 -6.30 3.92 -16.62
C ASP A 139 -5.82 5.06 -15.70
N ARG A 140 -6.28 5.10 -14.44
CA ARG A 140 -6.01 6.17 -13.47
C ARG A 140 -6.36 7.57 -13.97
N LYS A 141 -7.40 7.68 -14.80
CA LYS A 141 -7.91 8.94 -15.33
C LYS A 141 -8.86 9.64 -14.37
N LEU A 142 -8.39 9.94 -13.17
CA LEU A 142 -9.17 10.55 -12.09
C LEU A 142 -8.71 11.97 -11.75
N ASN A 143 -8.06 12.65 -12.70
CA ASN A 143 -7.44 13.95 -12.46
C ASN A 143 -8.46 15.04 -12.07
N ASP A 144 -9.70 14.89 -12.48
CA ASP A 144 -10.79 15.82 -12.22
C ASP A 144 -11.75 15.37 -11.09
N ILE A 145 -11.37 14.35 -10.32
CA ILE A 145 -12.23 13.77 -9.28
C ILE A 145 -12.56 14.81 -8.20
N GLU A 146 -11.59 15.61 -7.79
CA GLU A 146 -11.78 16.65 -6.78
C GLU A 146 -12.78 17.71 -7.26
N GLU A 147 -12.66 18.14 -8.51
CA GLU A 147 -13.57 19.10 -9.12
C GLU A 147 -15.01 18.55 -9.21
N ARG A 148 -15.16 17.29 -9.62
CA ARG A 148 -16.47 16.63 -9.69
C ARG A 148 -17.11 16.45 -8.31
N VAL A 149 -16.32 16.09 -7.30
CA VAL A 149 -16.77 15.99 -5.91
C VAL A 149 -17.23 17.35 -5.38
N MET A 150 -16.46 18.40 -5.65
CA MET A 150 -16.79 19.75 -5.24
C MET A 150 -18.06 20.26 -5.93
N THR A 151 -18.23 19.98 -7.22
CA THR A 151 -19.40 20.38 -8.00
C THR A 151 -20.68 19.71 -7.49
N LYS A 152 -20.64 18.44 -7.15
CA LYS A 152 -21.79 17.73 -6.56
C LYS A 152 -22.05 18.08 -5.10
N GLY A 153 -21.03 18.47 -4.36
CA GLY A 153 -21.07 18.77 -2.95
C GLY A 153 -21.04 17.54 -2.05
N LEU A 154 -20.17 17.57 -1.04
CA LEU A 154 -19.92 16.45 -0.14
C LEU A 154 -21.17 15.95 0.60
N LYS A 155 -22.06 16.86 0.99
CA LYS A 155 -23.31 16.51 1.69
C LYS A 155 -24.28 15.71 0.80
N ASN A 156 -24.40 16.09 -0.46
CA ASN A 156 -25.25 15.39 -1.41
C ASN A 156 -24.69 14.00 -1.71
N LEU A 157 -23.38 13.89 -1.89
CA LEU A 157 -22.70 12.61 -2.11
C LEU A 157 -22.85 11.68 -0.89
N ALA A 158 -22.73 12.21 0.32
CA ALA A 158 -22.93 11.41 1.53
C ALA A 158 -24.35 10.86 1.64
N GLN A 159 -25.36 11.66 1.28
CA GLN A 159 -26.76 11.22 1.26
C GLN A 159 -27.00 10.14 0.18
N GLU A 160 -26.49 10.34 -1.05
CA GLU A 160 -26.63 9.36 -2.12
C GLU A 160 -25.90 8.03 -1.84
N LEU A 161 -24.81 8.08 -1.08
CA LEU A 161 -24.07 6.90 -0.65
C LEU A 161 -24.64 6.22 0.60
N GLU A 162 -25.61 6.85 1.26
CA GLU A 162 -26.17 6.38 2.54
C GLU A 162 -25.11 6.21 3.64
N VAL A 163 -24.08 7.06 3.62
CA VAL A 163 -23.01 7.11 4.62
C VAL A 163 -23.11 8.40 5.40
N GLY A 164 -23.04 8.30 6.72
CA GLY A 164 -23.12 9.43 7.63
C GLY A 164 -21.77 10.01 7.99
#